data_0aa590be6b224cee13dd184419c45d1a
#
_entry.id   0aa590be6b224cee13dd184419c45d1a
#
_cell.length_a   1.000
_cell.length_b   1.000
_cell.length_c   1.000
_cell.angle_alpha   90.00
_cell.angle_beta   90.00
_cell.angle_gamma   90.00
#
_symmetry.space_group_name_H-M   'P 1'
#
loop_
_entity.id
_entity.type
_entity.pdbx_description
1 polymer ?
#
loop_
_entity_poly.entity_id
_entity_poly.type
_entity_poly.pdbx_seq_one_letter_code
_entity_poly.pdbx_strand_id
1 'polypeptide(L)'
;MTVTVWKYPKRDEWKVIMARPQMDLISLSRTVSDILESVRCEGDDALRRYEKQFDRVVLDALQVTPAEMEEGVAAVPESLKKAIRQAIDNIRKFHASQAIEVKKVETSPGVWCWQKPVGIEKVGLYVPGGTAPLFSTVLMLAVPARLAGCHEIVMCTPPGKEGKIAPAILYAARETGVDRIFKLGGVQAIGAMAFGTESVPQVYKIFGPGNRYVMAAKQQVSVQGVAIDMPAGPSEVMIVADSGADVRFLAADFLSQAEHGADSQSILLTTDRRIADLFPAEIERQLDRLPRREWVEKSLSHSSVVLLEREADLADFVNAYAPEHLIVHRADAEEWASAIVNAGSVFLGYYTPESAGDYASGTNHTLPTGGYAKSYSGVNLDSFTRKITFQQISSEGLKNLGPVIEEMAEAERLEAHKEAVTVRLQSIHS
;
A
#
# COMPACT_ATOMS: atom_id res chain seq x y z
N MET A 1 -28.19 1.21 13.73
CA MET A 1 -27.81 -0.21 13.57
C MET A 1 -26.69 -0.49 14.56
N THR A 2 -26.84 -1.50 15.42
CA THR A 2 -25.85 -1.80 16.46
C THR A 2 -24.81 -2.78 15.89
N VAL A 3 -23.54 -2.57 16.23
CA VAL A 3 -22.46 -3.51 15.90
C VAL A 3 -22.76 -4.89 16.48
N THR A 4 -22.49 -5.96 15.75
CA THR A 4 -22.71 -7.33 16.20
C THR A 4 -21.73 -7.69 17.33
N VAL A 5 -22.25 -8.19 18.46
CA VAL A 5 -21.42 -8.61 19.60
C VAL A 5 -21.42 -10.15 19.69
N TRP A 6 -20.25 -10.73 19.50
CA TRP A 6 -20.01 -12.18 19.66
C TRP A 6 -19.45 -12.46 21.05
N LYS A 7 -20.19 -13.23 21.86
CA LYS A 7 -19.76 -13.57 23.22
C LYS A 7 -19.28 -15.03 23.26
N TYR A 8 -18.00 -15.21 23.51
CA TYR A 8 -17.33 -16.51 23.66
C TYR A 8 -17.51 -17.43 22.43
N PRO A 9 -17.27 -16.93 21.20
CA PRO A 9 -17.42 -17.75 20.01
C PRO A 9 -16.40 -18.89 20.01
N LYS A 10 -16.84 -20.05 19.53
CA LYS A 10 -15.96 -21.20 19.31
C LYS A 10 -15.04 -20.95 18.12
N ARG A 11 -13.92 -21.66 18.05
CA ARG A 11 -12.92 -21.47 16.94
C ARG A 11 -13.50 -21.73 15.54
N ASP A 12 -14.47 -22.62 15.40
CA ASP A 12 -15.14 -22.86 14.12
C ASP A 12 -16.02 -21.70 13.65
N GLU A 13 -16.55 -20.89 14.57
CA GLU A 13 -17.31 -19.67 14.28
C GLU A 13 -16.43 -18.50 13.82
N TRP A 14 -15.12 -18.54 14.11
CA TRP A 14 -14.18 -17.47 13.73
C TRP A 14 -14.20 -17.18 12.21
N LYS A 15 -14.38 -18.20 11.37
CA LYS A 15 -14.47 -18.04 9.91
C LYS A 15 -15.63 -17.12 9.50
N VAL A 16 -16.74 -17.17 10.24
CA VAL A 16 -17.91 -16.32 9.97
C VAL A 16 -17.62 -14.88 10.42
N ILE A 17 -17.03 -14.72 11.60
CA ILE A 17 -16.69 -13.40 12.16
C ILE A 17 -15.63 -12.69 11.30
N MET A 18 -14.65 -13.43 10.81
CA MET A 18 -13.57 -12.95 9.97
C MET A 18 -13.96 -12.76 8.51
N ALA A 19 -15.18 -13.13 8.12
CA ALA A 19 -15.63 -13.02 6.74
C ALA A 19 -15.62 -11.54 6.32
N ARG A 20 -14.90 -11.26 5.24
CA ARG A 20 -14.78 -9.93 4.66
C ARG A 20 -15.84 -9.68 3.63
N PRO A 21 -16.27 -8.43 3.42
CA PRO A 21 -17.07 -8.08 2.27
C PRO A 21 -16.38 -8.52 0.99
N GLN A 22 -17.06 -9.33 0.19
CA GLN A 22 -16.48 -9.89 -1.04
C GLN A 22 -16.55 -8.86 -2.15
N MET A 23 -15.41 -8.56 -2.79
CA MET A 23 -15.40 -7.81 -4.04
C MET A 23 -15.53 -8.79 -5.21
N ASP A 24 -16.60 -8.70 -5.97
CA ASP A 24 -16.74 -9.47 -7.21
C ASP A 24 -15.91 -8.81 -8.33
N LEU A 25 -14.60 -9.11 -8.33
CA LEU A 25 -13.69 -8.63 -9.37
C LEU A 25 -13.92 -9.31 -10.72
N ILE A 26 -14.55 -10.49 -10.73
CA ILE A 26 -14.82 -11.23 -11.96
C ILE A 26 -15.90 -10.55 -12.79
N SER A 27 -16.98 -10.09 -12.15
CA SER A 27 -18.04 -9.35 -12.83
C SER A 27 -17.57 -8.04 -13.44
N LEU A 28 -16.54 -7.41 -12.83
CA LEU A 28 -15.95 -6.16 -13.31
C LEU A 28 -14.91 -6.37 -14.41
N SER A 29 -14.40 -7.59 -14.56
CA SER A 29 -13.24 -7.90 -15.42
C SER A 29 -13.47 -7.43 -16.86
N ARG A 30 -14.64 -7.67 -17.43
CA ARG A 30 -14.96 -7.28 -18.82
C ARG A 30 -14.98 -5.77 -18.99
N THR A 31 -15.71 -5.05 -18.15
CA THR A 31 -15.78 -3.58 -18.21
C THR A 31 -14.40 -2.94 -18.08
N VAL A 32 -13.58 -3.47 -17.16
CA VAL A 32 -12.20 -2.99 -16.96
C VAL A 32 -11.34 -3.29 -18.18
N SER A 33 -11.45 -4.50 -18.77
CA SER A 33 -10.72 -4.86 -19.99
C SER A 33 -11.09 -3.94 -21.16
N ASP A 34 -12.38 -3.67 -21.35
CA ASP A 34 -12.85 -2.81 -22.44
C ASP A 34 -12.30 -1.37 -22.32
N ILE A 35 -12.23 -0.83 -21.09
CA ILE A 35 -11.64 0.49 -20.83
C ILE A 35 -10.13 0.47 -21.06
N LEU A 36 -9.42 -0.53 -20.56
CA LEU A 36 -7.96 -0.67 -20.73
C LEU A 36 -7.60 -0.78 -22.22
N GLU A 37 -8.33 -1.58 -22.99
CA GLU A 37 -8.12 -1.72 -24.42
C GLU A 37 -8.41 -0.43 -25.19
N SER A 38 -9.47 0.28 -24.83
CA SER A 38 -9.75 1.61 -25.42
C SER A 38 -8.59 2.58 -25.16
N VAL A 39 -8.04 2.62 -23.96
CA VAL A 39 -6.87 3.48 -23.64
C VAL A 39 -5.64 3.07 -24.46
N ARG A 40 -5.42 1.77 -24.62
CA ARG A 40 -4.30 1.25 -25.42
C ARG A 40 -4.41 1.65 -26.89
N CYS A 41 -5.62 1.57 -27.48
CA CYS A 41 -5.82 1.79 -28.91
C CYS A 41 -6.01 3.26 -29.28
N GLU A 42 -6.65 4.04 -28.40
CA GLU A 42 -7.12 5.40 -28.72
C GLU A 42 -6.36 6.48 -27.93
N GLY A 43 -5.47 6.11 -27.00
CA GLY A 43 -4.62 7.04 -26.26
C GLY A 43 -5.39 8.14 -25.53
N ASP A 44 -4.98 9.39 -25.71
CA ASP A 44 -5.54 10.56 -25.05
C ASP A 44 -7.03 10.79 -25.36
N ASP A 45 -7.51 10.36 -26.51
CA ASP A 45 -8.94 10.51 -26.89
C ASP A 45 -9.83 9.62 -26.01
N ALA A 46 -9.39 8.39 -25.70
CA ALA A 46 -10.06 7.54 -24.74
C ALA A 46 -10.05 8.18 -23.34
N LEU A 47 -8.92 8.75 -22.90
CA LEU A 47 -8.84 9.42 -21.61
C LEU A 47 -9.84 10.55 -21.48
N ARG A 48 -9.91 11.48 -22.47
CA ARG A 48 -10.87 12.59 -22.45
C ARG A 48 -12.32 12.10 -22.46
N ARG A 49 -12.61 11.05 -23.22
CA ARG A 49 -13.94 10.43 -23.26
C ARG A 49 -14.35 9.87 -21.89
N TYR A 50 -13.46 9.15 -21.22
CA TYR A 50 -13.76 8.55 -19.91
C TYR A 50 -13.83 9.57 -18.79
N GLU A 51 -12.99 10.63 -18.79
CA GLU A 51 -13.13 11.74 -17.83
C GLU A 51 -14.47 12.44 -17.96
N LYS A 52 -14.93 12.67 -19.20
CA LYS A 52 -16.28 13.21 -19.44
C LYS A 52 -17.38 12.26 -18.96
N GLN A 53 -17.20 10.96 -19.15
CA GLN A 53 -18.22 9.96 -18.80
C GLN A 53 -18.31 9.73 -17.29
N PHE A 54 -17.18 9.55 -16.61
CA PHE A 54 -17.12 9.12 -15.21
C PHE A 54 -17.01 10.29 -14.24
N ASP A 55 -16.10 11.22 -14.52
CA ASP A 55 -15.86 12.38 -13.66
C ASP A 55 -16.69 13.61 -14.08
N ARG A 56 -17.37 13.53 -15.24
CA ARG A 56 -18.24 14.58 -15.81
C ARG A 56 -17.49 15.89 -16.09
N VAL A 57 -16.23 15.79 -16.45
CA VAL A 57 -15.35 16.92 -16.71
C VAL A 57 -14.85 16.87 -18.16
N VAL A 58 -14.84 18.01 -18.83
CA VAL A 58 -14.22 18.18 -20.14
C VAL A 58 -12.87 18.84 -19.93
N LEU A 59 -11.80 18.15 -20.33
CA LEU A 59 -10.43 18.60 -20.14
C LEU A 59 -9.78 18.94 -21.48
N ASP A 60 -9.30 20.18 -21.62
CA ASP A 60 -8.46 20.58 -22.74
C ASP A 60 -7.03 20.01 -22.59
N ALA A 61 -6.47 20.14 -21.40
CA ALA A 61 -5.17 19.59 -21.05
C ALA A 61 -5.32 18.51 -19.96
N LEU A 62 -4.80 17.31 -20.22
CA LEU A 62 -4.79 16.21 -19.24
C LEU A 62 -3.74 16.44 -18.15
N GLN A 63 -2.60 17.04 -18.48
CA GLN A 63 -1.55 17.37 -17.53
C GLN A 63 -1.88 18.67 -16.79
N VAL A 64 -1.55 18.71 -15.49
CA VAL A 64 -1.57 19.95 -14.71
C VAL A 64 -0.56 20.93 -15.25
N THR A 65 -1.00 22.14 -15.55
CA THR A 65 -0.13 23.20 -16.06
C THR A 65 0.67 23.88 -14.93
N PRO A 66 1.80 24.53 -15.23
CA PRO A 66 2.53 25.33 -14.23
C PRO A 66 1.65 26.38 -13.55
N ALA A 67 0.75 27.01 -14.29
CA ALA A 67 -0.18 28.02 -13.73
C ALA A 67 -1.17 27.40 -12.75
N GLU A 68 -1.77 26.24 -13.05
CA GLU A 68 -2.64 25.51 -12.15
C GLU A 68 -1.89 25.06 -10.88
N MET A 69 -0.62 24.66 -11.02
CA MET A 69 0.23 24.31 -9.89
C MET A 69 0.43 25.50 -8.95
N GLU A 70 0.83 26.66 -9.49
CA GLU A 70 1.08 27.85 -8.68
C GLU A 70 -0.20 28.36 -8.01
N GLU A 71 -1.31 28.41 -8.74
CA GLU A 71 -2.63 28.77 -8.20
C GLU A 71 -3.03 27.85 -7.04
N GLY A 72 -2.94 26.53 -7.26
CA GLY A 72 -3.32 25.55 -6.25
C GLY A 72 -2.44 25.64 -5.00
N VAL A 73 -1.14 25.75 -5.18
CA VAL A 73 -0.20 25.88 -4.06
C VAL A 73 -0.43 27.17 -3.24
N ALA A 74 -0.73 28.27 -3.92
CA ALA A 74 -1.01 29.56 -3.26
C ALA A 74 -2.29 29.49 -2.42
N ALA A 75 -3.27 28.69 -2.85
CA ALA A 75 -4.56 28.54 -2.17
C ALA A 75 -4.50 27.72 -0.85
N VAL A 76 -3.41 26.97 -0.59
CA VAL A 76 -3.28 26.17 0.64
C VAL A 76 -2.97 27.06 1.85
N PRO A 77 -3.74 26.96 2.95
CA PRO A 77 -3.48 27.69 4.18
C PRO A 77 -2.10 27.37 4.76
N GLU A 78 -1.42 28.36 5.34
CA GLU A 78 -0.07 28.18 5.90
C GLU A 78 -0.04 27.15 7.05
N SER A 79 -1.11 27.05 7.85
CA SER A 79 -1.24 26.02 8.88
C SER A 79 -1.18 24.61 8.31
N LEU A 80 -1.90 24.38 7.18
CA LEU A 80 -1.89 23.08 6.50
C LEU A 80 -0.55 22.81 5.81
N LYS A 81 0.08 23.82 5.20
CA LYS A 81 1.44 23.69 4.64
C LYS A 81 2.45 23.28 5.70
N LYS A 82 2.36 23.86 6.91
CA LYS A 82 3.22 23.49 8.04
C LYS A 82 2.99 22.03 8.47
N ALA A 83 1.74 21.60 8.58
CA ALA A 83 1.39 20.23 8.92
C ALA A 83 1.90 19.21 7.87
N ILE A 84 1.71 19.51 6.58
CA ILE A 84 2.20 18.66 5.48
C ILE A 84 3.73 18.55 5.53
N ARG A 85 4.46 19.64 5.71
CA ARG A 85 5.94 19.59 5.82
C ARG A 85 6.39 18.75 7.01
N GLN A 86 5.75 18.88 8.17
CA GLN A 86 6.06 18.05 9.33
C GLN A 86 5.84 16.56 9.04
N ALA A 87 4.72 16.21 8.38
CA ALA A 87 4.45 14.83 7.97
C ALA A 87 5.52 14.30 6.99
N ILE A 88 5.88 15.11 5.98
CA ILE A 88 6.95 14.76 5.02
C ILE A 88 8.27 14.46 5.75
N ASP A 89 8.65 15.27 6.71
CA ASP A 89 9.90 15.09 7.46
C ASP A 89 9.89 13.81 8.28
N ASN A 90 8.79 13.48 8.93
CA ASN A 90 8.64 12.24 9.68
C ASN A 90 8.66 11.00 8.76
N ILE A 91 7.90 11.04 7.65
CA ILE A 91 7.87 9.95 6.65
C ILE A 91 9.27 9.77 6.04
N ARG A 92 9.95 10.85 5.68
CA ARG A 92 11.31 10.82 5.15
C ARG A 92 12.29 10.18 6.14
N LYS A 93 12.24 10.60 7.41
CA LYS A 93 13.10 10.09 8.46
C LYS A 93 12.92 8.58 8.66
N PHE A 94 11.67 8.12 8.74
CA PHE A 94 11.36 6.70 8.92
C PHE A 94 11.78 5.87 7.70
N HIS A 95 11.42 6.29 6.48
CA HIS A 95 11.76 5.52 5.27
C HIS A 95 13.25 5.57 4.96
N ALA A 96 13.97 6.65 5.29
CA ALA A 96 15.41 6.71 5.11
C ALA A 96 16.16 5.68 5.97
N SER A 97 15.63 5.34 7.16
CA SER A 97 16.20 4.31 8.02
C SER A 97 16.12 2.88 7.45
N GLN A 98 15.34 2.68 6.39
CA GLN A 98 15.17 1.40 5.71
C GLN A 98 16.22 1.17 4.59
N ALA A 99 17.12 2.12 4.36
CA ALA A 99 18.15 2.00 3.34
C ALA A 99 19.10 0.84 3.66
N ILE A 100 19.31 -0.03 2.66
CA ILE A 100 20.14 -1.22 2.80
C ILE A 100 21.58 -0.87 2.44
N GLU A 101 22.51 -1.17 3.35
CA GLU A 101 23.94 -1.09 3.08
C GLU A 101 24.39 -2.24 2.16
N VAL A 102 25.19 -1.91 1.14
CA VAL A 102 25.75 -2.91 0.21
C VAL A 102 26.88 -3.67 0.89
N LYS A 103 26.69 -4.96 1.13
CA LYS A 103 27.71 -5.84 1.70
C LYS A 103 28.22 -6.81 0.64
N LYS A 104 29.54 -6.81 0.39
CA LYS A 104 30.21 -7.86 -0.39
C LYS A 104 30.50 -9.04 0.52
N VAL A 105 30.08 -10.22 0.09
CA VAL A 105 30.31 -11.49 0.81
C VAL A 105 31.26 -12.35 -0.04
N GLU A 106 32.37 -12.77 0.54
CA GLU A 106 33.21 -13.78 -0.05
C GLU A 106 32.60 -15.16 0.27
N THR A 107 32.02 -15.80 -0.76
CA THR A 107 31.31 -17.09 -0.60
C THR A 107 32.25 -18.27 -0.68
N SER A 108 33.36 -18.09 -1.36
CA SER A 108 34.55 -19.00 -1.40
C SER A 108 35.77 -18.14 -1.64
N PRO A 109 36.99 -18.60 -1.30
CA PRO A 109 38.18 -17.82 -1.55
C PRO A 109 38.30 -17.33 -2.99
N GLY A 110 38.35 -16.01 -3.16
CA GLY A 110 38.39 -15.37 -4.49
C GLY A 110 37.04 -15.24 -5.23
N VAL A 111 35.91 -15.52 -4.55
CA VAL A 111 34.55 -15.41 -5.12
C VAL A 111 33.72 -14.47 -4.27
N TRP A 112 33.31 -13.33 -4.82
CA TRP A 112 32.52 -12.33 -4.12
C TRP A 112 31.13 -12.17 -4.74
N CYS A 113 30.10 -12.12 -3.90
CA CYS A 113 28.72 -11.87 -4.29
C CYS A 113 28.15 -10.69 -3.48
N TRP A 114 27.36 -9.84 -4.12
CA TRP A 114 26.64 -8.76 -3.43
C TRP A 114 25.37 -8.35 -4.16
N GLN A 115 24.51 -7.65 -3.45
CA GLN A 115 23.32 -7.01 -4.02
C GLN A 115 23.44 -5.49 -3.92
N LYS A 116 23.01 -4.77 -4.97
CA LYS A 116 22.90 -3.32 -5.01
C LYS A 116 21.45 -2.94 -5.18
N PRO A 117 20.84 -2.18 -4.24
CA PRO A 117 19.54 -1.58 -4.45
C PRO A 117 19.63 -0.47 -5.49
N VAL A 118 18.68 -0.43 -6.42
CA VAL A 118 18.59 0.58 -7.48
C VAL A 118 17.12 0.99 -7.59
N GLY A 119 16.83 2.29 -7.55
CA GLY A 119 15.48 2.81 -7.72
C GLY A 119 14.85 2.35 -9.04
N ILE A 120 13.55 2.11 -9.01
CA ILE A 120 12.78 1.87 -10.24
C ILE A 120 12.76 3.19 -11.01
N GLU A 121 13.17 3.16 -12.26
CA GLU A 121 13.41 4.39 -13.05
C GLU A 121 12.14 5.22 -13.20
N LYS A 122 11.00 4.58 -13.55
CA LYS A 122 9.71 5.23 -13.79
C LYS A 122 8.61 4.59 -12.96
N VAL A 123 7.99 5.37 -12.10
CA VAL A 123 6.90 4.90 -11.24
C VAL A 123 5.64 5.75 -11.42
N GLY A 124 4.50 5.09 -11.38
CA GLY A 124 3.19 5.72 -11.41
C GLY A 124 2.55 5.71 -10.03
N LEU A 125 2.06 6.85 -9.58
CA LEU A 125 1.34 7.02 -8.34
C LEU A 125 -0.13 7.31 -8.65
N TYR A 126 -1.02 6.43 -8.21
CA TYR A 126 -2.44 6.68 -8.27
C TYR A 126 -2.93 7.23 -6.93
N VAL A 127 -3.47 8.44 -6.96
CA VAL A 127 -4.05 9.08 -5.78
C VAL A 127 -5.54 9.17 -5.97
N PRO A 128 -6.34 8.46 -5.16
CA PRO A 128 -7.79 8.50 -5.31
C PRO A 128 -8.34 9.91 -5.07
N GLY A 129 -9.39 10.23 -5.78
CA GLY A 129 -10.22 11.40 -5.56
C GLY A 129 -11.62 11.01 -5.10
N GLY A 130 -12.56 11.94 -5.15
CA GLY A 130 -13.94 11.72 -4.83
C GLY A 130 -14.39 12.57 -3.64
N THR A 131 -14.80 11.96 -2.53
CA THR A 131 -15.39 12.71 -1.41
C THR A 131 -14.39 13.46 -0.55
N ALA A 132 -13.09 13.14 -0.63
CA ALA A 132 -12.02 13.79 0.13
C ALA A 132 -10.74 13.92 -0.70
N PRO A 133 -9.98 15.02 -0.56
CA PRO A 133 -8.68 15.19 -1.19
C PRO A 133 -7.61 14.41 -0.39
N LEU A 134 -7.28 13.19 -0.81
CA LEU A 134 -6.35 12.30 -0.10
C LEU A 134 -4.88 12.70 -0.35
N PHE A 135 -4.49 13.91 0.06
CA PHE A 135 -3.12 14.41 -0.11
C PHE A 135 -2.09 13.62 0.70
N SER A 136 -2.49 12.96 1.79
CA SER A 136 -1.62 12.06 2.56
C SER A 136 -1.07 10.92 1.70
N THR A 137 -1.87 10.36 0.80
CA THR A 137 -1.43 9.33 -0.15
C THR A 137 -0.27 9.81 -1.04
N VAL A 138 -0.27 11.10 -1.42
CA VAL A 138 0.87 11.66 -2.16
C VAL A 138 2.15 11.57 -1.33
N LEU A 139 2.09 11.93 -0.04
CA LEU A 139 3.24 11.88 0.86
C LEU A 139 3.75 10.46 1.04
N MET A 140 2.83 9.52 1.29
CA MET A 140 3.13 8.10 1.54
C MET A 140 3.77 7.39 0.34
N LEU A 141 3.50 7.86 -0.86
CA LEU A 141 4.03 7.25 -2.08
C LEU A 141 5.23 8.02 -2.64
N ALA A 142 5.16 9.35 -2.74
CA ALA A 142 6.19 10.13 -3.41
C ALA A 142 7.47 10.29 -2.56
N VAL A 143 7.35 10.40 -1.22
CA VAL A 143 8.54 10.51 -0.35
C VAL A 143 9.44 9.27 -0.45
N PRO A 144 8.95 8.04 -0.25
CA PRO A 144 9.80 6.85 -0.41
C PRO A 144 10.26 6.64 -1.86
N ALA A 145 9.46 7.01 -2.88
CA ALA A 145 9.88 6.95 -4.29
C ALA A 145 11.12 7.82 -4.55
N ARG A 146 11.13 9.06 -4.04
CA ARG A 146 12.30 9.94 -4.15
C ARG A 146 13.51 9.46 -3.36
N LEU A 147 13.29 8.96 -2.14
CA LEU A 147 14.37 8.37 -1.32
C LEU A 147 15.01 7.15 -2.00
N ALA A 148 14.20 6.33 -2.68
CA ALA A 148 14.68 5.17 -3.43
C ALA A 148 15.48 5.55 -4.68
N GLY A 149 15.44 6.81 -5.12
CA GLY A 149 16.10 7.30 -6.32
C GLY A 149 15.32 7.01 -7.61
N CYS A 150 13.98 6.92 -7.55
CA CYS A 150 13.16 6.87 -8.76
C CYS A 150 13.36 8.14 -9.58
N HIS A 151 13.69 7.96 -10.88
CA HIS A 151 14.06 9.06 -11.75
C HIS A 151 12.84 9.88 -12.19
N GLU A 152 11.76 9.20 -12.61
CA GLU A 152 10.51 9.82 -13.07
C GLU A 152 9.33 9.32 -12.22
N ILE A 153 8.64 10.27 -11.55
CA ILE A 153 7.44 10.01 -10.76
C ILE A 153 6.25 10.67 -11.46
N VAL A 154 5.37 9.83 -12.01
CA VAL A 154 4.13 10.23 -12.67
C VAL A 154 2.98 10.04 -11.71
N MET A 155 2.13 11.05 -11.52
CA MET A 155 0.96 10.95 -10.65
C MET A 155 -0.32 11.16 -11.44
N CYS A 156 -1.31 10.28 -11.24
CA CYS A 156 -2.67 10.43 -11.72
C CYS A 156 -3.62 10.58 -10.54
N THR A 157 -4.50 11.57 -10.62
CA THR A 157 -5.56 11.81 -9.63
C THR A 157 -6.76 12.45 -10.33
N PRO A 158 -8.01 12.03 -10.00
CA PRO A 158 -9.18 12.58 -10.67
C PRO A 158 -9.33 14.07 -10.34
N PRO A 159 -9.76 14.87 -11.33
CA PRO A 159 -10.08 16.28 -11.13
C PRO A 159 -11.41 16.46 -10.38
N GLY A 160 -11.57 17.59 -9.74
CA GLY A 160 -12.86 18.05 -9.23
C GLY A 160 -13.78 18.53 -10.37
N LYS A 161 -15.01 18.90 -10.04
CA LYS A 161 -16.05 19.29 -10.99
C LYS A 161 -15.64 20.45 -11.92
N GLU A 162 -14.70 21.29 -11.51
CA GLU A 162 -14.18 22.41 -12.29
C GLU A 162 -12.96 22.03 -13.15
N GLY A 163 -12.61 20.74 -13.24
CA GLY A 163 -11.44 20.28 -13.98
C GLY A 163 -10.11 20.56 -13.31
N LYS A 164 -10.12 20.98 -12.03
CA LYS A 164 -8.91 21.30 -11.25
C LYS A 164 -8.63 20.23 -10.21
N ILE A 165 -7.35 20.04 -9.89
CA ILE A 165 -6.91 19.20 -8.77
C ILE A 165 -7.01 19.99 -7.47
N ALA A 166 -7.35 19.30 -6.38
CA ALA A 166 -7.44 19.89 -5.05
C ALA A 166 -6.10 20.54 -4.65
N PRO A 167 -6.10 21.78 -4.13
CA PRO A 167 -4.90 22.54 -3.77
C PRO A 167 -3.92 21.78 -2.86
N ALA A 168 -4.44 21.07 -1.86
CA ALA A 168 -3.60 20.28 -0.94
C ALA A 168 -2.85 19.13 -1.63
N ILE A 169 -3.44 18.48 -2.66
CA ILE A 169 -2.78 17.47 -3.48
C ILE A 169 -1.65 18.08 -4.31
N LEU A 170 -1.88 19.23 -4.95
CA LEU A 170 -0.86 19.95 -5.71
C LEU A 170 0.31 20.40 -4.82
N TYR A 171 0.00 20.92 -3.64
CA TYR A 171 1.02 21.32 -2.68
C TYR A 171 1.86 20.11 -2.22
N ALA A 172 1.21 19.02 -1.83
CA ALA A 172 1.88 17.79 -1.42
C ALA A 172 2.78 17.23 -2.55
N ALA A 173 2.29 17.21 -3.78
CA ALA A 173 3.05 16.74 -4.94
C ALA A 173 4.29 17.61 -5.22
N ARG A 174 4.17 18.94 -5.11
CA ARG A 174 5.30 19.87 -5.24
C ARG A 174 6.36 19.66 -4.16
N GLU A 175 5.95 19.61 -2.89
CA GLU A 175 6.88 19.46 -1.76
C GLU A 175 7.60 18.10 -1.77
N THR A 176 6.99 17.08 -2.36
CA THR A 176 7.57 15.73 -2.49
C THR A 176 8.29 15.49 -3.81
N GLY A 177 8.25 16.45 -4.73
CA GLY A 177 8.98 16.42 -5.99
C GLY A 177 8.38 15.47 -7.03
N VAL A 178 7.06 15.37 -7.14
CA VAL A 178 6.40 14.67 -8.25
C VAL A 178 6.68 15.39 -9.56
N ASP A 179 7.12 14.65 -10.60
CA ASP A 179 7.57 15.26 -11.87
C ASP A 179 6.41 15.68 -12.77
N ARG A 180 5.39 14.83 -12.89
CA ARG A 180 4.23 15.08 -13.75
C ARG A 180 2.95 14.67 -13.05
N ILE A 181 1.93 15.51 -13.17
CA ILE A 181 0.61 15.30 -12.58
C ILE A 181 -0.43 15.32 -13.68
N PHE A 182 -1.29 14.30 -13.71
CA PHE A 182 -2.36 14.16 -14.68
C PHE A 182 -3.72 14.16 -14.00
N LYS A 183 -4.67 14.86 -14.60
CA LYS A 183 -6.07 15.00 -14.17
C LYS A 183 -6.88 13.79 -14.65
N LEU A 184 -6.54 12.61 -14.11
CA LEU A 184 -7.08 11.32 -14.54
C LEU A 184 -7.46 10.46 -13.33
N GLY A 185 -8.67 9.91 -13.34
CA GLY A 185 -9.18 8.98 -12.34
C GLY A 185 -9.37 7.56 -12.87
N GLY A 186 -9.80 6.65 -12.01
CA GLY A 186 -10.32 5.32 -12.37
C GLY A 186 -9.39 4.40 -13.18
N VAL A 187 -10.03 3.53 -13.95
CA VAL A 187 -9.37 2.51 -14.79
C VAL A 187 -8.51 3.16 -15.87
N GLN A 188 -9.00 4.25 -16.47
CA GLN A 188 -8.30 4.94 -17.56
C GLN A 188 -6.97 5.53 -17.10
N ALA A 189 -6.86 5.99 -15.85
CA ALA A 189 -5.60 6.45 -15.28
C ALA A 189 -4.58 5.30 -15.15
N ILE A 190 -5.02 4.13 -14.70
CA ILE A 190 -4.18 2.93 -14.61
C ILE A 190 -3.72 2.50 -16.01
N GLY A 191 -4.64 2.47 -16.99
CA GLY A 191 -4.33 2.18 -18.38
C GLY A 191 -3.32 3.16 -18.99
N ALA A 192 -3.50 4.46 -18.75
CA ALA A 192 -2.59 5.48 -19.23
C ALA A 192 -1.16 5.31 -18.69
N MET A 193 -1.01 5.07 -17.39
CA MET A 193 0.30 4.82 -16.79
C MET A 193 0.90 3.47 -17.25
N ALA A 194 0.07 2.46 -17.49
CA ALA A 194 0.53 1.14 -17.88
C ALA A 194 1.01 1.07 -19.32
N PHE A 195 0.30 1.70 -20.27
CA PHE A 195 0.58 1.57 -21.70
C PHE A 195 1.31 2.78 -22.29
N GLY A 196 1.22 3.92 -21.60
CA GLY A 196 1.58 5.22 -22.16
C GLY A 196 0.52 5.73 -23.14
N THR A 197 0.45 7.05 -23.29
CA THR A 197 -0.36 7.72 -24.30
C THR A 197 0.45 8.91 -24.84
N GLU A 198 -0.14 9.75 -25.69
CA GLU A 198 0.53 10.95 -26.22
C GLU A 198 0.96 11.90 -25.10
N SER A 199 0.15 12.01 -24.03
CA SER A 199 0.44 12.89 -22.88
C SER A 199 1.09 12.17 -21.72
N VAL A 200 0.64 10.94 -21.39
CA VAL A 200 1.03 10.22 -20.18
C VAL A 200 2.17 9.25 -20.48
N PRO A 201 3.34 9.39 -19.85
CA PRO A 201 4.43 8.44 -20.06
C PRO A 201 4.12 7.08 -19.44
N GLN A 202 4.55 6.02 -20.13
CA GLN A 202 4.51 4.67 -19.59
C GLN A 202 5.44 4.53 -18.37
N VAL A 203 4.97 3.82 -17.32
CA VAL A 203 5.75 3.53 -16.13
C VAL A 203 6.00 2.03 -15.95
N TYR A 204 6.95 1.67 -15.10
CA TYR A 204 7.33 0.27 -14.88
C TYR A 204 6.60 -0.36 -13.69
N LYS A 205 6.16 0.47 -12.74
CA LYS A 205 5.39 0.01 -11.58
C LYS A 205 4.39 1.06 -11.15
N ILE A 206 3.17 0.63 -10.81
CA ILE A 206 2.07 1.49 -10.37
C ILE A 206 1.79 1.24 -8.90
N PHE A 207 1.69 2.33 -8.13
CA PHE A 207 1.41 2.35 -6.70
C PHE A 207 0.14 3.13 -6.42
N GLY A 208 -0.51 2.82 -5.33
CA GLY A 208 -1.60 3.59 -4.76
C GLY A 208 -2.86 2.79 -4.52
N PRO A 209 -3.63 3.20 -3.49
CA PRO A 209 -4.93 2.62 -3.18
C PRO A 209 -5.96 3.00 -4.24
N GLY A 210 -7.06 2.29 -4.29
CA GLY A 210 -8.15 2.60 -5.21
C GLY A 210 -9.39 1.75 -4.94
N ASN A 211 -10.50 2.13 -5.57
CA ASN A 211 -11.71 1.34 -5.52
C ASN A 211 -11.58 0.02 -6.29
N ARG A 212 -12.61 -0.83 -6.23
CA ARG A 212 -12.65 -2.14 -6.90
C ARG A 212 -12.31 -2.11 -8.39
N TYR A 213 -12.65 -1.04 -9.11
CA TYR A 213 -12.32 -0.90 -10.53
C TYR A 213 -10.83 -0.64 -10.75
N VAL A 214 -10.24 0.25 -9.95
CA VAL A 214 -8.80 0.53 -9.95
C VAL A 214 -8.02 -0.71 -9.59
N MET A 215 -8.47 -1.48 -8.58
CA MET A 215 -7.82 -2.73 -8.18
C MET A 215 -7.88 -3.80 -9.28
N ALA A 216 -9.04 -3.97 -9.93
CA ALA A 216 -9.17 -4.88 -11.06
C ALA A 216 -8.27 -4.45 -12.25
N ALA A 217 -8.17 -3.14 -12.51
CA ALA A 217 -7.28 -2.61 -13.55
C ALA A 217 -5.80 -2.89 -13.22
N LYS A 218 -5.36 -2.63 -11.99
CA LYS A 218 -3.99 -2.94 -11.53
C LYS A 218 -3.66 -4.42 -11.71
N GLN A 219 -4.56 -5.32 -11.33
CA GLN A 219 -4.37 -6.76 -11.52
C GLN A 219 -4.27 -7.14 -13.00
N GLN A 220 -5.11 -6.56 -13.86
CA GLN A 220 -5.08 -6.85 -15.30
C GLN A 220 -3.79 -6.33 -15.97
N VAL A 221 -3.32 -5.14 -15.64
CA VAL A 221 -2.06 -4.63 -16.22
C VAL A 221 -0.84 -5.37 -15.67
N SER A 222 -0.93 -5.97 -14.47
CA SER A 222 0.19 -6.73 -13.90
C SER A 222 0.51 -8.00 -14.70
N VAL A 223 -0.48 -8.67 -15.25
CA VAL A 223 -0.25 -9.83 -16.15
C VAL A 223 0.26 -9.41 -17.54
N GLN A 224 0.24 -8.10 -17.85
CA GLN A 224 0.72 -7.53 -19.10
C GLN A 224 2.12 -6.90 -18.96
N GLY A 225 2.80 -7.11 -17.82
CA GLY A 225 4.20 -6.74 -17.61
C GLY A 225 4.43 -5.44 -16.82
N VAL A 226 3.38 -4.75 -16.35
CA VAL A 226 3.53 -3.57 -15.50
C VAL A 226 3.36 -3.98 -14.04
N ALA A 227 4.42 -3.86 -13.23
CA ALA A 227 4.34 -4.24 -11.82
C ALA A 227 3.34 -3.37 -11.04
N ILE A 228 2.80 -3.93 -9.96
CA ILE A 228 1.96 -3.18 -9.01
C ILE A 228 2.53 -3.28 -7.60
N ASP A 229 2.08 -2.42 -6.69
CA ASP A 229 2.47 -2.45 -5.28
C ASP A 229 2.03 -3.76 -4.60
N MET A 230 0.72 -3.96 -4.46
CA MET A 230 0.12 -5.15 -3.87
C MET A 230 -1.34 -5.29 -4.29
N PRO A 231 -1.94 -6.50 -4.19
CA PRO A 231 -3.38 -6.65 -4.18
C PRO A 231 -3.96 -5.98 -2.92
N ALA A 232 -5.10 -5.33 -3.05
CA ALA A 232 -5.80 -4.72 -1.93
C ALA A 232 -7.30 -4.95 -2.04
N GLY A 233 -7.99 -4.89 -0.91
CA GLY A 233 -9.43 -4.92 -0.77
C GLY A 233 -9.93 -3.66 -0.04
N PRO A 234 -11.12 -3.70 0.55
CA PRO A 234 -11.61 -2.66 1.45
C PRO A 234 -10.70 -2.51 2.67
N SER A 235 -10.66 -1.30 3.21
CA SER A 235 -9.85 -1.00 4.41
C SER A 235 -10.37 -1.71 5.67
N GLU A 236 -9.46 -2.09 6.56
CA GLU A 236 -9.74 -2.92 7.72
C GLU A 236 -8.97 -2.44 8.95
N VAL A 237 -9.63 -2.44 10.11
CA VAL A 237 -8.96 -2.29 11.41
C VAL A 237 -9.33 -3.43 12.36
N MET A 238 -8.36 -3.90 13.10
CA MET A 238 -8.59 -4.76 14.26
C MET A 238 -8.01 -4.10 15.50
N ILE A 239 -8.80 -4.02 16.54
CA ILE A 239 -8.44 -3.41 17.82
C ILE A 239 -8.41 -4.50 18.87
N VAL A 240 -7.30 -4.64 19.60
CA VAL A 240 -7.19 -5.53 20.75
C VAL A 240 -7.15 -4.70 22.02
N ALA A 241 -8.04 -4.95 22.97
CA ALA A 241 -8.19 -4.14 24.17
C ALA A 241 -8.12 -4.98 25.45
N ASP A 242 -7.30 -4.53 26.42
CA ASP A 242 -7.30 -5.02 27.78
C ASP A 242 -8.27 -4.24 28.68
N SER A 243 -8.35 -4.61 29.97
CA SER A 243 -9.23 -3.95 30.94
C SER A 243 -8.89 -2.50 31.24
N GLY A 244 -7.68 -2.02 30.90
CA GLY A 244 -7.23 -0.64 31.08
C GLY A 244 -7.64 0.30 29.94
N ALA A 245 -8.12 -0.25 28.81
CA ALA A 245 -8.46 0.55 27.64
C ALA A 245 -9.67 1.46 27.88
N ASP A 246 -9.59 2.69 27.35
CA ASP A 246 -10.70 3.64 27.38
C ASP A 246 -11.65 3.36 26.21
N VAL A 247 -12.89 3.02 26.52
CA VAL A 247 -13.93 2.69 25.53
C VAL A 247 -14.16 3.84 24.53
N ARG A 248 -13.92 5.08 24.94
CA ARG A 248 -14.05 6.25 24.05
C ARG A 248 -12.98 6.25 22.96
N PHE A 249 -11.75 5.85 23.28
CA PHE A 249 -10.67 5.76 22.33
C PHE A 249 -10.92 4.60 21.36
N LEU A 250 -11.31 3.44 21.91
CA LEU A 250 -11.65 2.28 21.07
C LEU A 250 -12.75 2.60 20.07
N ALA A 251 -13.79 3.33 20.49
CA ALA A 251 -14.89 3.72 19.61
C ALA A 251 -14.43 4.73 18.53
N ALA A 252 -13.57 5.67 18.88
CA ALA A 252 -13.03 6.63 17.92
C ALA A 252 -12.19 5.94 16.85
N ASP A 253 -11.30 5.03 17.22
CA ASP A 253 -10.47 4.26 16.27
C ASP A 253 -11.29 3.29 15.41
N PHE A 254 -12.35 2.71 15.97
CA PHE A 254 -13.24 1.84 15.23
C PHE A 254 -14.06 2.60 14.17
N LEU A 255 -14.47 3.81 14.50
CA LEU A 255 -15.24 4.68 13.60
C LEU A 255 -14.35 5.38 12.56
N SER A 256 -13.08 5.67 12.87
CA SER A 256 -12.16 6.25 11.88
C SER A 256 -11.98 5.33 10.67
N GLN A 257 -11.89 4.02 10.89
CA GLN A 257 -11.87 3.04 9.82
C GLN A 257 -13.20 2.95 9.05
N ALA A 258 -14.31 3.03 9.76
CA ALA A 258 -15.64 2.94 9.14
C ALA A 258 -15.96 4.11 8.19
N GLU A 259 -15.29 5.26 8.32
CA GLU A 259 -15.43 6.41 7.43
C GLU A 259 -14.83 6.20 6.03
N HIS A 260 -13.90 5.25 5.86
CA HIS A 260 -13.23 5.02 4.57
C HIS A 260 -14.18 4.53 3.49
N GLY A 261 -15.18 3.70 3.84
CA GLY A 261 -16.15 3.23 2.87
C GLY A 261 -17.18 2.27 3.43
N ALA A 262 -18.26 2.09 2.69
CA ALA A 262 -19.34 1.18 3.07
C ALA A 262 -18.90 -0.29 3.20
N ASP A 263 -17.82 -0.66 2.52
CA ASP A 263 -17.26 -2.02 2.50
C ASP A 263 -16.12 -2.20 3.54
N SER A 264 -15.78 -1.15 4.32
CA SER A 264 -14.78 -1.22 5.38
C SER A 264 -15.23 -2.15 6.51
N GLN A 265 -14.26 -2.78 7.19
CA GLN A 265 -14.54 -3.68 8.31
C GLN A 265 -13.71 -3.31 9.53
N SER A 266 -14.36 -3.21 10.69
CA SER A 266 -13.71 -2.97 11.98
C SER A 266 -14.03 -4.11 12.94
N ILE A 267 -13.01 -4.64 13.65
CA ILE A 267 -13.20 -5.72 14.63
C ILE A 267 -12.55 -5.30 15.95
N LEU A 268 -13.33 -5.30 17.04
CA LEU A 268 -12.81 -5.14 18.40
C LEU A 268 -12.69 -6.51 19.06
N LEU A 269 -11.50 -6.86 19.52
CA LEU A 269 -11.23 -8.06 20.33
C LEU A 269 -10.94 -7.68 21.77
N THR A 270 -11.55 -8.37 22.71
CA THR A 270 -11.26 -8.21 24.13
C THR A 270 -11.61 -9.47 24.91
N THR A 271 -10.99 -9.64 26.08
CA THR A 271 -11.42 -10.61 27.10
C THR A 271 -12.18 -9.92 28.25
N ASP A 272 -12.28 -8.59 28.24
CA ASP A 272 -13.00 -7.81 29.26
C ASP A 272 -14.47 -7.63 28.88
N ARG A 273 -15.35 -8.28 29.65
CA ARG A 273 -16.81 -8.20 29.46
C ARG A 273 -17.34 -6.77 29.58
N ARG A 274 -16.77 -5.95 30.46
CA ARG A 274 -17.20 -4.56 30.66
C ARG A 274 -17.00 -3.73 29.38
N ILE A 275 -15.86 -3.91 28.69
CA ILE A 275 -15.60 -3.26 27.41
C ILE A 275 -16.63 -3.72 26.38
N ALA A 276 -16.83 -5.03 26.23
CA ALA A 276 -17.77 -5.56 25.25
C ALA A 276 -19.22 -5.10 25.48
N ASP A 277 -19.63 -4.91 26.73
CA ASP A 277 -20.98 -4.47 27.09
C ASP A 277 -21.17 -2.93 26.93
N LEU A 278 -20.12 -2.11 27.16
CA LEU A 278 -20.18 -0.64 27.05
C LEU A 278 -19.96 -0.11 25.64
N PHE A 279 -19.17 -0.81 24.83
CA PHE A 279 -18.72 -0.33 23.54
C PHE A 279 -19.84 0.00 22.54
N PRO A 280 -20.92 -0.81 22.39
CA PRO A 280 -22.00 -0.48 21.46
C PRO A 280 -22.68 0.86 21.75
N ALA A 281 -22.88 1.20 23.01
CA ALA A 281 -23.48 2.48 23.41
C ALA A 281 -22.55 3.65 23.11
N GLU A 282 -21.23 3.47 23.25
CA GLU A 282 -20.25 4.50 22.94
C GLU A 282 -20.12 4.74 21.42
N ILE A 283 -20.20 3.69 20.60
CA ILE A 283 -20.28 3.80 19.13
C ILE A 283 -21.47 4.69 18.73
N GLU A 284 -22.67 4.38 19.23
CA GLU A 284 -23.88 5.18 18.92
C GLU A 284 -23.69 6.65 19.32
N ARG A 285 -23.14 6.90 20.52
CA ARG A 285 -22.89 8.26 21.02
C ARG A 285 -21.93 9.06 20.13
N GLN A 286 -20.88 8.42 19.60
CA GLN A 286 -19.92 9.11 18.72
C GLN A 286 -20.43 9.21 17.28
N LEU A 287 -21.14 8.20 16.78
CA LEU A 287 -21.74 8.19 15.44
C LEU A 287 -22.68 9.37 15.20
N ASP A 288 -23.43 9.81 16.23
CA ASP A 288 -24.33 10.96 16.14
C ASP A 288 -23.64 12.28 15.78
N ARG A 289 -22.31 12.34 15.91
CA ARG A 289 -21.48 13.53 15.62
C ARG A 289 -20.82 13.48 14.24
N LEU A 290 -20.87 12.33 13.55
CA LEU A 290 -20.17 12.13 12.30
C LEU A 290 -21.01 12.61 11.09
N PRO A 291 -20.43 13.43 10.21
CA PRO A 291 -21.15 13.98 9.06
C PRO A 291 -21.51 12.93 7.98
N ARG A 292 -20.83 11.76 8.00
CA ARG A 292 -21.01 10.66 7.02
C ARG A 292 -21.73 9.46 7.61
N ARG A 293 -22.64 9.68 8.54
CA ARG A 293 -23.34 8.64 9.29
C ARG A 293 -23.84 7.46 8.43
N GLU A 294 -24.50 7.73 7.30
CA GLU A 294 -25.06 6.68 6.43
C GLU A 294 -23.99 5.72 5.87
N TRP A 295 -22.80 6.22 5.58
CA TRP A 295 -21.69 5.39 5.09
C TRP A 295 -21.10 4.55 6.21
N VAL A 296 -20.91 5.17 7.37
CA VAL A 296 -20.41 4.48 8.56
C VAL A 296 -21.38 3.37 8.99
N GLU A 297 -22.68 3.61 8.99
CA GLU A 297 -23.70 2.59 9.33
C GLU A 297 -23.64 1.36 8.41
N LYS A 298 -23.31 1.52 7.13
CA LYS A 298 -23.10 0.40 6.20
C LYS A 298 -21.85 -0.40 6.58
N SER A 299 -20.74 0.27 6.85
CA SER A 299 -19.51 -0.36 7.32
C SER A 299 -19.72 -1.13 8.65
N LEU A 300 -20.48 -0.55 9.58
CA LEU A 300 -20.81 -1.20 10.86
C LEU A 300 -21.57 -2.53 10.70
N SER A 301 -22.30 -2.71 9.58
CA SER A 301 -22.99 -3.99 9.31
C SER A 301 -22.03 -5.15 9.03
N HIS A 302 -20.78 -4.87 8.68
CA HIS A 302 -19.71 -5.85 8.46
C HIS A 302 -18.74 -5.94 9.63
N SER A 303 -18.96 -5.13 10.68
CA SER A 303 -18.06 -4.95 11.80
C SER A 303 -18.54 -5.69 13.03
N SER A 304 -17.63 -6.05 13.95
CA SER A 304 -17.93 -6.91 15.08
C SER A 304 -17.16 -6.53 16.34
N VAL A 305 -17.79 -6.80 17.48
CA VAL A 305 -17.15 -6.89 18.81
C VAL A 305 -17.04 -8.36 19.18
N VAL A 306 -15.87 -8.83 19.53
CA VAL A 306 -15.62 -10.24 19.88
C VAL A 306 -15.07 -10.32 21.29
N LEU A 307 -15.87 -10.86 22.21
CA LEU A 307 -15.47 -11.15 23.57
C LEU A 307 -14.96 -12.60 23.61
N LEU A 308 -13.65 -12.78 23.70
CA LEU A 308 -13.01 -14.09 23.83
C LEU A 308 -12.93 -14.52 25.29
N GLU A 309 -12.91 -15.84 25.54
CA GLU A 309 -12.80 -16.37 26.88
C GLU A 309 -11.34 -16.36 27.37
N ARG A 310 -10.39 -16.65 26.47
CA ARG A 310 -8.99 -16.86 26.83
C ARG A 310 -8.10 -15.81 26.19
N GLU A 311 -7.20 -15.25 26.97
CA GLU A 311 -6.18 -14.32 26.54
C GLU A 311 -5.30 -14.88 25.40
N ALA A 312 -4.93 -16.15 25.47
CA ALA A 312 -4.13 -16.82 24.46
C ALA A 312 -4.79 -16.88 23.07
N ASP A 313 -6.11 -16.80 22.98
CA ASP A 313 -6.84 -16.83 21.72
C ASP A 313 -6.81 -15.48 20.96
N LEU A 314 -6.46 -14.37 21.64
CA LEU A 314 -6.41 -13.03 21.00
C LEU A 314 -5.36 -12.98 19.87
N ALA A 315 -4.13 -13.41 20.14
CA ALA A 315 -3.07 -13.40 19.14
C ALA A 315 -3.35 -14.39 17.99
N ASP A 316 -3.91 -15.58 18.31
CA ASP A 316 -4.33 -16.55 17.30
C ASP A 316 -5.39 -15.96 16.35
N PHE A 317 -6.37 -15.23 16.92
CA PHE A 317 -7.42 -14.59 16.13
C PHE A 317 -6.84 -13.49 15.23
N VAL A 318 -5.98 -12.64 15.76
CA VAL A 318 -5.30 -11.57 14.98
C VAL A 318 -4.50 -12.18 13.82
N ASN A 319 -3.64 -13.16 14.11
CA ASN A 319 -2.79 -13.79 13.09
C ASN A 319 -3.61 -14.56 12.03
N ALA A 320 -4.75 -15.15 12.42
CA ALA A 320 -5.64 -15.81 11.47
C ALA A 320 -6.35 -14.82 10.56
N TYR A 321 -6.77 -13.66 11.08
CA TYR A 321 -7.40 -12.59 10.31
C TYR A 321 -6.37 -11.86 9.45
N ALA A 322 -5.20 -11.53 9.98
CA ALA A 322 -4.15 -10.73 9.32
C ALA A 322 -4.66 -9.34 8.90
N PRO A 323 -4.94 -8.45 9.85
CA PRO A 323 -5.53 -7.14 9.57
C PRO A 323 -4.57 -6.21 8.83
N GLU A 324 -5.13 -5.27 8.09
CA GLU A 324 -4.41 -4.12 7.55
C GLU A 324 -3.82 -3.27 8.68
N HIS A 325 -4.69 -2.77 9.56
CA HIS A 325 -4.32 -2.01 10.75
C HIS A 325 -4.61 -2.84 12.01
N LEU A 326 -3.63 -2.99 12.89
CA LEU A 326 -3.78 -3.60 14.20
C LEU A 326 -3.51 -2.58 15.29
N ILE A 327 -4.52 -2.22 16.07
CA ILE A 327 -4.36 -1.35 17.24
C ILE A 327 -4.33 -2.19 18.51
N VAL A 328 -3.30 -2.03 19.32
CA VAL A 328 -3.09 -2.79 20.56
C VAL A 328 -3.25 -1.86 21.75
N HIS A 329 -4.49 -1.69 22.22
CA HIS A 329 -4.85 -0.91 23.40
C HIS A 329 -4.60 -1.69 24.69
N ARG A 330 -3.32 -1.88 25.04
CA ARG A 330 -2.88 -2.68 26.17
C ARG A 330 -1.74 -2.00 26.91
N ALA A 331 -1.64 -2.26 28.22
CA ALA A 331 -0.52 -1.80 29.02
C ALA A 331 0.81 -2.48 28.65
N ASP A 332 0.75 -3.75 28.24
CA ASP A 332 1.88 -4.60 27.81
C ASP A 332 1.98 -4.69 26.26
N ALA A 333 1.57 -3.65 25.55
CA ALA A 333 1.36 -3.67 24.10
C ALA A 333 2.61 -4.16 23.32
N GLU A 334 3.82 -3.71 23.68
CA GLU A 334 5.06 -4.08 23.00
C GLU A 334 5.41 -5.56 23.20
N GLU A 335 5.29 -6.07 24.43
CA GLU A 335 5.52 -7.47 24.74
C GLU A 335 4.50 -8.36 24.05
N TRP A 336 3.22 -8.02 24.17
CA TRP A 336 2.12 -8.77 23.58
C TRP A 336 2.21 -8.83 22.05
N ALA A 337 2.60 -7.72 21.40
CA ALA A 337 2.74 -7.66 19.95
C ALA A 337 3.86 -8.55 19.40
N SER A 338 4.79 -9.03 20.24
CA SER A 338 5.81 -10.00 19.81
C SER A 338 5.25 -11.32 19.29
N ALA A 339 4.01 -11.67 19.65
CA ALA A 339 3.29 -12.84 19.15
C ALA A 339 2.60 -12.61 17.79
N ILE A 340 2.61 -11.37 17.29
CA ILE A 340 1.94 -11.01 16.03
C ILE A 340 2.90 -11.19 14.87
N VAL A 341 2.47 -12.01 13.91
CA VAL A 341 3.25 -12.32 12.69
C VAL A 341 2.53 -11.90 11.41
N ASN A 342 1.24 -11.56 11.50
CA ASN A 342 0.42 -11.19 10.35
C ASN A 342 -0.37 -9.90 10.64
N ALA A 343 0.18 -8.75 10.26
CA ALA A 343 -0.51 -7.45 10.25
C ALA A 343 0.18 -6.52 9.24
N GLY A 344 -0.56 -5.60 8.65
CA GLY A 344 0.01 -4.58 7.76
C GLY A 344 0.78 -3.52 8.53
N SER A 345 0.17 -2.96 9.58
CA SER A 345 0.80 -2.03 10.53
C SER A 345 0.27 -2.27 11.94
N VAL A 346 1.11 -2.05 12.97
CA VAL A 346 0.74 -2.27 14.38
C VAL A 346 0.94 -0.98 15.18
N PHE A 347 -0.11 -0.57 15.90
CA PHE A 347 -0.17 0.64 16.71
C PHE A 347 -0.19 0.25 18.19
N LEU A 348 0.82 0.65 18.93
CA LEU A 348 1.08 0.14 20.29
C LEU A 348 0.71 1.14 21.38
N GLY A 349 -0.04 0.67 22.36
CA GLY A 349 -0.41 1.42 23.56
C GLY A 349 -1.67 2.28 23.42
N TYR A 350 -2.14 2.82 24.50
CA TYR A 350 -3.42 3.50 24.60
C TYR A 350 -3.51 4.84 23.82
N TYR A 351 -2.37 5.45 23.45
CA TYR A 351 -2.30 6.77 22.82
C TYR A 351 -1.85 6.74 21.36
N THR A 352 -1.85 5.57 20.73
CA THR A 352 -1.40 5.42 19.36
C THR A 352 -2.59 5.10 18.43
N PRO A 353 -3.34 6.09 17.95
CA PRO A 353 -4.46 5.87 17.06
C PRO A 353 -3.97 5.52 15.64
N GLU A 354 -4.80 4.86 14.85
CA GLU A 354 -4.58 4.59 13.42
C GLU A 354 -4.24 5.88 12.66
N SER A 355 -4.97 6.98 12.93
CA SER A 355 -4.75 8.28 12.30
C SER A 355 -3.32 8.81 12.43
N ALA A 356 -2.55 8.40 13.45
CA ALA A 356 -1.15 8.79 13.56
C ALA A 356 -0.34 8.22 12.39
N GLY A 357 -0.53 6.94 12.05
CA GLY A 357 0.10 6.28 10.91
C GLY A 357 -0.39 6.81 9.58
N ASP A 358 -1.69 7.09 9.47
CA ASP A 358 -2.31 7.56 8.25
C ASP A 358 -1.83 8.94 7.80
N TYR A 359 -1.43 9.79 8.75
CA TYR A 359 -1.11 11.18 8.42
C TYR A 359 0.33 11.58 8.70
N ALA A 360 0.89 11.28 9.88
CA ALA A 360 2.04 12.05 10.32
C ALA A 360 3.11 11.34 11.16
N SER A 361 2.89 10.13 11.69
CA SER A 361 3.88 9.46 12.53
C SER A 361 5.16 9.06 11.79
N GLY A 362 5.04 8.82 10.47
CA GLY A 362 6.17 8.47 9.60
C GLY A 362 6.07 7.10 8.94
N THR A 363 5.21 6.21 9.43
CA THR A 363 4.92 4.93 8.77
C THR A 363 4.10 5.13 7.50
N ASN A 364 3.83 4.07 6.75
CA ASN A 364 3.07 4.16 5.50
C ASN A 364 1.67 3.57 5.68
N HIS A 365 0.65 4.24 5.17
CA HIS A 365 -0.73 3.78 5.22
C HIS A 365 -1.17 2.95 4.00
N THR A 366 -0.30 2.82 2.99
CA THR A 366 -0.60 1.93 1.85
C THR A 366 -0.22 0.51 2.25
N LEU A 367 -1.19 -0.21 2.78
CA LEU A 367 -1.00 -1.48 3.48
C LEU A 367 -1.76 -2.61 2.77
N PRO A 368 -1.35 -3.87 2.96
CA PRO A 368 -2.07 -5.03 2.44
C PRO A 368 -3.37 -5.25 3.22
N THR A 369 -4.50 -5.29 2.51
CA THR A 369 -5.83 -5.59 3.05
C THR A 369 -6.25 -7.01 2.69
N GLY A 370 -7.45 -7.44 3.09
CA GLY A 370 -8.02 -8.72 2.63
C GLY A 370 -7.23 -9.96 3.08
N GLY A 371 -6.46 -9.86 4.16
CA GLY A 371 -5.60 -10.93 4.66
C GLY A 371 -4.27 -11.07 3.90
N TYR A 372 -3.99 -10.21 2.94
CA TYR A 372 -2.71 -10.21 2.21
C TYR A 372 -1.51 -9.84 3.09
N ALA A 373 -1.71 -9.32 4.30
CA ALA A 373 -0.63 -9.13 5.28
C ALA A 373 0.11 -10.43 5.66
N LYS A 374 -0.42 -11.60 5.29
CA LYS A 374 0.28 -12.90 5.41
C LYS A 374 1.43 -13.08 4.42
N SER A 375 1.47 -12.30 3.34
CA SER A 375 2.44 -12.49 2.24
C SER A 375 2.97 -11.20 1.63
N TYR A 376 2.35 -10.07 1.94
CA TYR A 376 2.76 -8.76 1.45
C TYR A 376 3.05 -7.81 2.60
N SER A 377 4.05 -6.97 2.43
CA SER A 377 4.32 -5.83 3.32
C SER A 377 3.60 -4.58 2.83
N GLY A 378 3.36 -3.63 3.72
CA GLY A 378 3.00 -2.28 3.34
C GLY A 378 4.07 -1.61 2.49
N VAL A 379 3.70 -0.54 1.80
CA VAL A 379 4.63 0.24 1.00
C VAL A 379 5.76 0.77 1.88
N ASN A 380 6.99 0.55 1.44
CA ASN A 380 8.22 0.93 2.11
C ASN A 380 9.29 1.33 1.07
N LEU A 381 10.49 1.65 1.50
CA LEU A 381 11.58 2.03 0.59
C LEU A 381 11.91 0.91 -0.41
N ASP A 382 11.89 -0.35 0.03
CA ASP A 382 12.15 -1.52 -0.81
C ASP A 382 11.11 -1.69 -1.94
N SER A 383 9.89 -1.22 -1.73
CA SER A 383 8.83 -1.28 -2.74
C SER A 383 9.18 -0.51 -4.02
N PHE A 384 10.03 0.52 -3.90
CA PHE A 384 10.49 1.38 -4.99
C PHE A 384 11.88 1.03 -5.51
N THR A 385 12.50 -0.05 -5.00
CA THR A 385 13.83 -0.50 -5.43
C THR A 385 13.79 -1.85 -6.11
N ARG A 386 14.83 -2.10 -6.92
CA ARG A 386 15.18 -3.41 -7.44
C ARG A 386 16.56 -3.77 -6.90
N LYS A 387 16.77 -5.03 -6.57
CA LYS A 387 18.07 -5.52 -6.10
C LYS A 387 18.75 -6.24 -7.25
N ILE A 388 19.85 -5.67 -7.75
CA ILE A 388 20.68 -6.28 -8.79
C ILE A 388 21.78 -7.05 -8.11
N THR A 389 21.92 -8.33 -8.45
CA THR A 389 23.02 -9.18 -7.97
C THR A 389 24.25 -8.97 -8.83
N PHE A 390 25.38 -8.88 -8.14
CA PHE A 390 26.70 -8.82 -8.76
C PHE A 390 27.53 -9.99 -8.23
N GLN A 391 28.38 -10.56 -9.12
CA GLN A 391 29.34 -11.58 -8.78
C GLN A 391 30.66 -11.26 -9.46
N GLN A 392 31.74 -11.56 -8.74
CA GLN A 392 33.09 -11.39 -9.23
C GLN A 392 33.91 -12.61 -8.78
N ILE A 393 34.59 -13.24 -9.73
CA ILE A 393 35.46 -14.40 -9.47
C ILE A 393 36.84 -14.06 -9.96
N SER A 394 37.87 -14.22 -9.09
CA SER A 394 39.28 -14.13 -9.47
C SER A 394 39.70 -15.39 -10.22
N SER A 395 40.86 -15.33 -10.90
CA SER A 395 41.45 -16.55 -11.52
C SER A 395 41.68 -17.67 -10.52
N GLU A 396 42.15 -17.33 -9.31
CA GLU A 396 42.36 -18.30 -8.23
C GLU A 396 41.02 -18.85 -7.71
N GLY A 397 40.01 -17.98 -7.55
CA GLY A 397 38.67 -18.42 -7.19
C GLY A 397 38.06 -19.35 -8.23
N LEU A 398 38.31 -19.09 -9.53
CA LEU A 398 37.85 -19.98 -10.59
C LEU A 398 38.55 -21.32 -10.61
N LYS A 399 39.87 -21.38 -10.29
CA LYS A 399 40.57 -22.65 -10.14
C LYS A 399 39.93 -23.54 -9.07
N ASN A 400 39.50 -22.91 -7.97
CA ASN A 400 38.93 -23.63 -6.83
C ASN A 400 37.44 -24.01 -7.10
N LEU A 401 36.63 -23.10 -7.65
CA LEU A 401 35.20 -23.31 -7.82
C LEU A 401 34.85 -23.95 -9.18
N GLY A 402 35.70 -23.77 -10.20
CA GLY A 402 35.44 -24.22 -11.55
C GLY A 402 35.10 -25.70 -11.67
N PRO A 403 35.88 -26.62 -11.07
CA PRO A 403 35.55 -28.05 -11.10
C PRO A 403 34.18 -28.40 -10.55
N VAL A 404 33.74 -27.66 -9.51
CA VAL A 404 32.37 -27.84 -8.96
C VAL A 404 31.31 -27.41 -9.96
N ILE A 405 31.54 -26.29 -10.66
CA ILE A 405 30.60 -25.81 -11.69
C ILE A 405 30.53 -26.78 -12.87
N GLU A 406 31.70 -27.31 -13.31
CA GLU A 406 31.77 -28.30 -14.41
C GLU A 406 30.99 -29.57 -14.07
N GLU A 407 31.17 -30.14 -12.88
CA GLU A 407 30.46 -31.33 -12.38
C GLU A 407 28.94 -31.09 -12.34
N MET A 408 28.50 -29.95 -11.82
CA MET A 408 27.07 -29.62 -11.76
C MET A 408 26.46 -29.45 -13.17
N ALA A 409 27.16 -28.73 -14.05
CA ALA A 409 26.68 -28.48 -15.40
C ALA A 409 26.60 -29.79 -16.22
N GLU A 410 27.55 -30.70 -16.02
CA GLU A 410 27.55 -32.05 -16.65
C GLU A 410 26.36 -32.87 -16.13
N ALA A 411 26.12 -32.89 -14.83
CA ALA A 411 24.98 -33.60 -14.24
C ALA A 411 23.63 -33.07 -14.75
N GLU A 412 23.52 -31.78 -15.04
CA GLU A 412 22.36 -31.16 -15.66
C GLU A 412 22.32 -31.30 -17.19
N ARG A 413 23.36 -31.87 -17.81
CA ARG A 413 23.55 -32.02 -19.26
C ARG A 413 23.59 -30.66 -19.99
N LEU A 414 24.16 -29.65 -19.37
CA LEU A 414 24.31 -28.30 -19.90
C LEU A 414 25.76 -28.06 -20.38
N GLU A 415 26.15 -28.72 -21.47
CA GLU A 415 27.51 -28.75 -22.01
C GLU A 415 28.08 -27.36 -22.29
N ALA A 416 27.27 -26.41 -22.78
CA ALA A 416 27.72 -25.07 -23.05
C ALA A 416 28.04 -24.27 -21.73
N HIS A 417 27.34 -24.57 -20.65
CA HIS A 417 27.63 -23.99 -19.31
C HIS A 417 28.97 -24.56 -18.77
N LYS A 418 29.19 -25.88 -18.93
CA LYS A 418 30.46 -26.53 -18.59
C LYS A 418 31.60 -25.94 -19.38
N GLU A 419 31.47 -25.86 -20.71
CA GLU A 419 32.51 -25.35 -21.58
C GLU A 419 32.87 -23.89 -21.29
N ALA A 420 31.90 -23.06 -20.88
CA ALA A 420 32.17 -21.69 -20.49
C ALA A 420 33.15 -21.58 -19.30
N VAL A 421 33.23 -22.59 -18.45
CA VAL A 421 34.20 -22.68 -17.33
C VAL A 421 35.49 -23.33 -17.81
N THR A 422 35.40 -24.46 -18.54
CA THR A 422 36.52 -25.23 -19.02
C THR A 422 37.54 -24.39 -19.82
N VAL A 423 37.08 -23.59 -20.77
CA VAL A 423 37.98 -22.72 -21.58
C VAL A 423 38.70 -21.66 -20.75
N ARG A 424 38.06 -21.17 -19.67
CA ARG A 424 38.70 -20.23 -18.75
C ARG A 424 39.75 -20.90 -17.85
N LEU A 425 39.46 -22.10 -17.36
CA LEU A 425 40.41 -22.88 -16.59
C LEU A 425 41.65 -23.24 -17.45
N GLN A 426 41.46 -23.63 -18.69
CA GLN A 426 42.56 -23.88 -19.64
C GLN A 426 43.44 -22.65 -19.84
N SER A 427 42.84 -21.46 -19.96
CA SER A 427 43.59 -20.20 -20.12
C SER A 427 44.38 -19.77 -18.88
N ILE A 428 43.98 -20.20 -17.71
CA ILE A 428 44.68 -19.90 -16.46
C ILE A 428 45.88 -20.83 -16.21
N HIS A 429 45.88 -22.05 -16.83
CA HIS A 429 46.95 -23.01 -16.71
C HIS A 429 48.00 -22.89 -17.84
N SER A 430 47.70 -22.05 -18.84
CA SER A 430 48.60 -21.69 -19.95
C SER A 430 49.51 -20.53 -19.53
#